data_f531e2dce4936ef2e72772b12bfc770c
#
_entry.id   f531e2dce4936ef2e72772b12bfc770c
#
_cell.length_a   1.000
_cell.length_b   1.000
_cell.length_c   1.000
_cell.angle_alpha   90.00
_cell.angle_beta   90.00
_cell.angle_gamma   90.00
#
_symmetry.space_group_name_H-M   'P 1'
#
loop_
_entity.id
_entity.type
_entity.pdbx_description
1 polymer ?
#
loop_
_entity_poly.entity_id
_entity_poly.type
_entity_poly.pdbx_seq_one_letter_code
_entity_poly.pdbx_strand_id
1 'polypeptide(L)'
;MKSRWGALVVLALVLVAGLVTLSCKKKSNPAGPGGAADVTINIIGAGLGANAYSPNPDTVTVGQTVAWHNTNGITHTATSDAGPGSVFNTGNVGGGGTSAPITMTAAGSYPYHCAIHGAVSMSGTLVVKP
;
A
#
# COMPACT_ATOMS: atom_id res chain seq x y z
N MET A 1 -80.70 26.62 6.88
CA MET A 1 -79.95 25.35 6.96
C MET A 1 -78.53 25.61 6.54
N LYS A 2 -77.60 25.36 7.44
CA LYS A 2 -76.21 25.83 7.30
C LYS A 2 -75.32 24.67 6.82
N SER A 3 -74.84 24.80 5.57
CA SER A 3 -73.80 23.88 5.01
C SER A 3 -72.41 24.41 5.33
N ARG A 4 -71.66 23.61 6.08
CA ARG A 4 -70.28 23.94 6.44
C ARG A 4 -69.35 23.14 5.53
N TRP A 5 -68.65 23.82 4.65
CA TRP A 5 -67.61 23.22 3.83
C TRP A 5 -66.28 23.30 4.57
N GLY A 6 -65.79 22.13 4.95
CA GLY A 6 -64.46 21.99 5.54
C GLY A 6 -63.42 22.01 4.45
N ALA A 7 -62.50 22.96 4.52
CA ALA A 7 -61.34 23.02 3.67
C ALA A 7 -60.33 21.97 4.10
N LEU A 8 -60.07 20.98 3.24
CA LEU A 8 -58.95 20.04 3.35
C LEU A 8 -57.68 20.72 2.88
N VAL A 9 -56.83 21.09 3.82
CA VAL A 9 -55.46 21.52 3.51
C VAL A 9 -54.64 20.26 3.33
N VAL A 10 -54.28 19.97 2.08
CA VAL A 10 -53.34 18.91 1.73
C VAL A 10 -51.92 19.47 1.95
N LEU A 11 -51.28 19.08 3.03
CA LEU A 11 -49.90 19.41 3.30
C LEU A 11 -49.01 18.44 2.50
N ALA A 12 -48.47 18.92 1.37
CA ALA A 12 -47.49 18.17 0.60
C ALA A 12 -46.14 18.21 1.32
N LEU A 13 -45.79 17.13 1.99
CA LEU A 13 -44.46 16.88 2.54
C LEU A 13 -43.49 16.52 1.41
N VAL A 14 -42.70 17.51 0.98
CA VAL A 14 -41.57 17.28 0.07
C VAL A 14 -40.43 16.66 0.90
N LEU A 15 -40.28 15.33 0.82
CA LEU A 15 -39.13 14.61 1.31
C LEU A 15 -37.95 14.87 0.36
N VAL A 16 -37.10 15.83 0.72
CA VAL A 16 -35.77 15.97 0.08
C VAL A 16 -34.89 14.87 0.63
N ALA A 17 -34.79 13.76 -0.11
CA ALA A 17 -33.82 12.73 0.15
C ALA A 17 -32.42 13.29 -0.18
N GLY A 18 -31.75 13.86 0.83
CA GLY A 18 -30.34 14.23 0.75
C GLY A 18 -29.49 12.97 0.58
N LEU A 19 -28.97 12.77 -0.62
CA LEU A 19 -27.97 11.72 -0.90
C LEU A 19 -26.67 12.11 -0.19
N VAL A 20 -26.48 11.64 1.03
CA VAL A 20 -25.19 11.73 1.72
C VAL A 20 -24.26 10.73 1.05
N THR A 21 -23.45 11.20 0.11
CA THR A 21 -22.32 10.41 -0.38
C THR A 21 -21.30 10.27 0.75
N LEU A 22 -21.35 9.14 1.45
CA LEU A 22 -20.30 8.75 2.37
C LEU A 22 -19.04 8.46 1.54
N SER A 23 -18.22 9.48 1.36
CA SER A 23 -16.86 9.30 0.86
C SER A 23 -16.08 8.57 1.95
N CYS A 24 -15.98 7.24 1.82
CA CYS A 24 -15.05 6.45 2.62
C CYS A 24 -13.62 6.88 2.25
N LYS A 25 -13.09 7.90 2.93
CA LYS A 25 -11.65 8.08 3.02
C LYS A 25 -11.11 6.82 3.70
N LYS A 26 -10.44 5.98 2.91
CA LYS A 26 -9.71 4.83 3.42
C LYS A 26 -8.67 5.38 4.40
N LYS A 27 -8.97 5.34 5.70
CA LYS A 27 -8.00 5.60 6.75
C LYS A 27 -6.96 4.52 6.60
N SER A 28 -5.73 4.89 6.21
CA SER A 28 -4.59 4.03 6.36
C SER A 28 -4.39 3.82 7.87
N ASN A 29 -4.81 2.67 8.37
CA ASN A 29 -4.45 2.25 9.71
C ASN A 29 -2.95 1.98 9.70
N PRO A 30 -2.16 2.56 10.62
CA PRO A 30 -0.80 2.09 10.81
C PRO A 30 -0.88 0.61 11.17
N ALA A 31 -0.25 -0.24 10.34
CA ALA A 31 -0.20 -1.67 10.60
C ALA A 31 0.51 -1.89 11.93
N GLY A 32 -0.23 -2.41 12.92
CA GLY A 32 0.35 -2.92 14.14
C GLY A 32 1.25 -4.14 13.82
N PRO A 33 2.09 -4.61 14.76
CA PRO A 33 2.96 -5.75 14.54
C PRO A 33 2.11 -6.98 14.15
N GLY A 34 2.23 -7.40 12.87
CA GLY A 34 1.51 -8.55 12.29
C GLY A 34 0.35 -8.20 11.34
N GLY A 35 0.06 -6.92 11.06
CA GLY A 35 -0.91 -6.51 10.02
C GLY A 35 -0.37 -6.69 8.60
N ALA A 36 -1.29 -6.79 7.61
CA ALA A 36 -0.91 -6.76 6.20
C ALA A 36 -0.27 -5.41 5.86
N ALA A 37 0.78 -5.40 5.04
CA ALA A 37 1.38 -4.17 4.54
C ALA A 37 0.41 -3.41 3.63
N ASP A 38 0.56 -2.08 3.55
CA ASP A 38 -0.22 -1.25 2.63
C ASP A 38 0.11 -1.57 1.17
N VAL A 39 1.37 -1.93 0.92
CA VAL A 39 1.89 -2.30 -0.40
C VAL A 39 2.73 -3.56 -0.30
N THR A 40 2.58 -4.46 -1.26
CA THR A 40 3.38 -5.68 -1.36
C THR A 40 4.10 -5.74 -2.71
N ILE A 41 5.42 -5.87 -2.69
CA ILE A 41 6.28 -6.05 -3.86
C ILE A 41 6.60 -7.54 -4.00
N ASN A 42 6.42 -8.10 -5.18
CA ASN A 42 6.77 -9.50 -5.44
C ASN A 42 8.27 -9.64 -5.75
N ILE A 43 8.90 -10.62 -5.15
CA ILE A 43 10.24 -11.09 -5.52
C ILE A 43 10.07 -12.18 -6.58
N ILE A 44 10.57 -11.92 -7.80
CA ILE A 44 10.37 -12.80 -8.97
C ILE A 44 11.52 -13.80 -9.08
N GLY A 45 12.78 -13.36 -8.87
CA GLY A 45 13.94 -14.26 -8.86
C GLY A 45 15.24 -13.64 -9.30
N ALA A 46 16.31 -14.40 -9.12
CA ALA A 46 17.68 -13.99 -9.48
C ALA A 46 17.92 -14.04 -11.00
N GLY A 47 18.91 -13.28 -11.47
CA GLY A 47 19.30 -13.22 -12.88
C GLY A 47 18.45 -12.31 -13.74
N LEU A 48 17.47 -11.59 -13.16
CA LEU A 48 16.54 -10.72 -13.87
C LEU A 48 16.91 -9.23 -13.77
N GLY A 49 17.98 -8.87 -13.04
CA GLY A 49 18.41 -7.49 -12.84
C GLY A 49 17.27 -6.65 -12.25
N ALA A 50 16.89 -5.58 -12.91
CA ALA A 50 15.81 -4.68 -12.50
C ALA A 50 14.41 -5.30 -12.60
N ASN A 51 14.23 -6.45 -13.23
CA ASN A 51 12.96 -7.19 -13.30
C ASN A 51 12.82 -8.24 -12.18
N ALA A 52 13.79 -8.30 -11.26
CA ALA A 52 13.79 -9.26 -10.16
C ALA A 52 12.76 -8.98 -9.08
N TYR A 53 12.23 -7.75 -9.03
CA TYR A 53 11.14 -7.30 -8.16
C TYR A 53 10.01 -6.70 -9.01
N SER A 54 8.77 -6.88 -8.59
CA SER A 54 7.61 -6.38 -9.36
C SER A 54 6.49 -5.90 -8.42
N PRO A 55 5.96 -4.69 -8.64
CA PRO A 55 6.40 -3.71 -9.64
C PRO A 55 7.78 -3.12 -9.34
N ASN A 56 8.46 -2.56 -10.36
CA ASN A 56 9.73 -1.87 -10.21
C ASN A 56 9.88 -0.76 -11.30
N PRO A 57 10.03 0.53 -10.93
CA PRO A 57 9.93 1.03 -9.56
C PRO A 57 8.51 0.90 -8.98
N ASP A 58 8.41 0.73 -7.67
CA ASP A 58 7.15 0.86 -6.95
C ASP A 58 7.07 2.24 -6.29
N THR A 59 5.86 2.71 -6.00
CA THR A 59 5.62 4.03 -5.43
C THR A 59 4.69 3.93 -4.23
N VAL A 60 5.12 4.52 -3.11
CA VAL A 60 4.36 4.64 -1.87
C VAL A 60 4.42 6.07 -1.35
N THR A 61 3.68 6.39 -0.29
CA THR A 61 3.76 7.68 0.41
C THR A 61 4.37 7.50 1.80
N VAL A 62 4.92 8.59 2.34
CA VAL A 62 5.43 8.61 3.72
C VAL A 62 4.35 8.13 4.69
N GLY A 63 4.72 7.24 5.60
CA GLY A 63 3.84 6.61 6.57
C GLY A 63 3.24 5.27 6.12
N GLN A 64 3.27 4.95 4.82
CA GLN A 64 2.86 3.63 4.36
C GLN A 64 3.88 2.54 4.70
N THR A 65 3.39 1.33 4.81
CA THR A 65 4.16 0.12 5.05
C THR A 65 4.32 -0.69 3.77
N VAL A 66 5.52 -1.24 3.56
CA VAL A 66 5.86 -2.08 2.41
C VAL A 66 6.34 -3.43 2.89
N ALA A 67 5.90 -4.51 2.25
CA ALA A 67 6.43 -5.85 2.45
C ALA A 67 6.83 -6.46 1.11
N TRP A 68 7.73 -7.44 1.14
CA TRP A 68 8.17 -8.20 -0.03
C TRP A 68 7.68 -9.64 0.08
N HIS A 69 6.94 -10.08 -0.93
CA HIS A 69 6.44 -11.44 -1.05
C HIS A 69 7.29 -12.23 -2.04
N ASN A 70 7.90 -13.31 -1.59
CA ASN A 70 8.76 -14.14 -2.44
C ASN A 70 7.94 -15.18 -3.20
N THR A 71 7.73 -14.93 -4.50
CA THR A 71 7.06 -15.86 -5.42
C THR A 71 8.02 -16.89 -6.01
N ASN A 72 9.32 -16.76 -5.75
CA ASN A 72 10.36 -17.70 -6.17
C ASN A 72 10.56 -18.81 -5.12
N GLY A 73 11.13 -19.94 -5.53
CA GLY A 73 11.35 -21.09 -4.65
C GLY A 73 12.57 -21.02 -3.74
N ILE A 74 13.46 -20.03 -3.93
CA ILE A 74 14.68 -19.87 -3.14
C ILE A 74 14.63 -18.61 -2.28
N THR A 75 15.50 -18.53 -1.28
CA THR A 75 15.56 -17.39 -0.36
C THR A 75 16.15 -16.15 -1.02
N HIS A 76 15.50 -15.01 -0.78
CA HIS A 76 15.94 -13.68 -1.22
C HIS A 76 15.88 -12.66 -0.08
N THR A 77 16.44 -11.46 -0.32
CA THR A 77 16.29 -10.29 0.55
C THR A 77 15.85 -9.08 -0.28
N ALA A 78 15.38 -8.02 0.38
CA ALA A 78 15.34 -6.68 -0.17
C ALA A 78 16.10 -5.78 0.80
N THR A 79 17.27 -5.33 0.38
CA THR A 79 18.20 -4.55 1.20
C THR A 79 18.50 -3.24 0.50
N SER A 80 18.13 -2.10 1.09
CA SER A 80 18.36 -0.79 0.47
C SER A 80 19.84 -0.43 0.48
N ASP A 81 20.31 0.12 -0.64
CA ASP A 81 21.68 0.59 -0.82
C ASP A 81 21.85 2.00 -0.24
N ALA A 82 20.84 2.84 -0.40
CA ALA A 82 20.81 4.23 0.05
C ALA A 82 19.35 4.70 0.19
N GLY A 83 19.18 5.89 0.76
CA GLY A 83 17.87 6.55 0.87
C GLY A 83 17.97 7.79 1.75
N PRO A 84 17.00 8.73 1.63
CA PRO A 84 16.97 9.95 2.43
C PRO A 84 16.57 9.73 3.89
N GLY A 85 16.04 8.56 4.22
CA GLY A 85 15.64 8.16 5.57
C GLY A 85 16.43 6.95 6.06
N SER A 86 15.85 6.20 7.01
CA SER A 86 16.42 4.94 7.46
C SER A 86 16.46 3.94 6.31
N VAL A 87 17.64 3.36 6.08
CA VAL A 87 17.79 2.22 5.18
C VAL A 87 17.04 1.02 5.72
N PHE A 88 16.53 0.18 4.83
CA PHE A 88 15.78 -1.01 5.23
C PHE A 88 16.48 -2.31 4.82
N ASN A 89 16.13 -3.37 5.53
CA ASN A 89 16.54 -4.73 5.21
C ASN A 89 15.42 -5.68 5.66
N THR A 90 14.88 -6.45 4.72
CA THR A 90 13.83 -7.44 5.03
C THR A 90 14.34 -8.63 5.83
N GLY A 91 15.65 -8.84 5.85
CA GLY A 91 16.23 -10.15 6.19
C GLY A 91 15.87 -11.19 5.13
N ASN A 92 16.06 -12.45 5.45
CA ASN A 92 15.78 -13.57 4.57
C ASN A 92 14.28 -13.79 4.39
N VAL A 93 13.82 -13.77 3.14
CA VAL A 93 12.44 -14.10 2.76
C VAL A 93 12.48 -15.42 2.00
N GLY A 94 12.09 -16.50 2.65
CA GLY A 94 12.02 -17.84 2.05
C GLY A 94 10.96 -17.94 0.96
N GLY A 95 11.05 -18.96 0.11
CA GLY A 95 10.09 -19.20 -0.96
C GLY A 95 8.65 -19.29 -0.47
N GLY A 96 7.73 -18.54 -1.09
CA GLY A 96 6.33 -18.40 -0.66
C GLY A 96 6.12 -17.52 0.57
N GLY A 97 7.20 -17.02 1.21
CA GLY A 97 7.14 -16.17 2.40
C GLY A 97 6.93 -14.70 2.06
N THR A 98 6.56 -13.93 3.08
CA THR A 98 6.44 -12.47 3.01
C THR A 98 7.24 -11.86 4.15
N SER A 99 7.97 -10.77 3.89
CA SER A 99 8.72 -10.06 4.92
C SER A 99 7.79 -9.40 5.94
N ALA A 100 8.34 -9.04 7.10
CA ALA A 100 7.67 -8.09 7.98
C ALA A 100 7.44 -6.74 7.24
N PRO A 101 6.34 -6.03 7.52
CA PRO A 101 6.09 -4.71 6.96
C PRO A 101 7.14 -3.70 7.44
N ILE A 102 7.62 -2.85 6.54
CA ILE A 102 8.59 -1.79 6.82
C ILE A 102 7.91 -0.44 6.56
N THR A 103 7.87 0.43 7.57
CA THR A 103 7.29 1.77 7.44
C THR A 103 8.27 2.73 6.77
N MET A 104 7.83 3.40 5.70
CA MET A 104 8.64 4.39 5.00
C MET A 104 8.46 5.76 5.65
N THR A 105 9.53 6.30 6.23
CA THR A 105 9.49 7.51 7.09
C THR A 105 9.93 8.80 6.41
N ALA A 106 10.58 8.72 5.25
CA ALA A 106 11.04 9.91 4.51
C ALA A 106 10.81 9.75 3.02
N ALA A 107 10.43 10.85 2.37
CA ALA A 107 10.25 10.89 0.91
C ALA A 107 11.59 10.83 0.18
N GLY A 108 11.62 10.14 -0.95
CA GLY A 108 12.78 10.02 -1.83
C GLY A 108 12.87 8.68 -2.52
N SER A 109 14.01 8.42 -3.15
CA SER A 109 14.29 7.19 -3.88
C SER A 109 15.18 6.27 -3.05
N TYR A 110 14.78 5.00 -2.96
CA TYR A 110 15.48 3.95 -2.24
C TYR A 110 15.82 2.82 -3.22
N PRO A 111 17.01 2.88 -3.86
CA PRO A 111 17.52 1.73 -4.58
C PRO A 111 17.81 0.59 -3.60
N TYR A 112 17.52 -0.63 -4.01
CA TYR A 112 17.73 -1.82 -3.17
C TYR A 112 18.09 -3.03 -4.04
N HIS A 113 18.66 -4.04 -3.40
CA HIS A 113 19.05 -5.29 -4.06
C HIS A 113 18.83 -6.51 -3.15
N CYS A 114 19.01 -7.70 -3.71
CA CYS A 114 19.12 -8.93 -2.92
C CYS A 114 20.57 -9.10 -2.44
N ALA A 115 20.79 -9.04 -1.13
CA ALA A 115 22.14 -9.20 -0.56
C ALA A 115 22.77 -10.58 -0.80
N ILE A 116 21.95 -11.61 -1.10
CA ILE A 116 22.41 -12.96 -1.40
C ILE A 116 22.96 -13.07 -2.83
N HIS A 117 22.28 -12.43 -3.80
CA HIS A 117 22.57 -12.59 -5.23
C HIS A 117 23.25 -11.38 -5.86
N GLY A 118 23.35 -10.26 -5.13
CA GLY A 118 23.97 -9.02 -5.58
C GLY A 118 23.10 -8.15 -6.52
N ALA A 119 23.41 -6.86 -6.57
CA ALA A 119 22.64 -5.86 -7.31
C ALA A 119 22.58 -6.10 -8.83
N VAL A 120 23.61 -6.69 -9.42
CA VAL A 120 23.62 -7.02 -10.85
C VAL A 120 22.57 -8.08 -11.18
N SER A 121 22.38 -9.04 -10.28
CA SER A 121 21.42 -10.13 -10.45
C SER A 121 20.00 -9.75 -10.06
N MET A 122 19.86 -8.93 -9.03
CA MET A 122 18.54 -8.56 -8.47
C MET A 122 18.56 -7.14 -7.90
N SER A 123 17.95 -6.20 -8.59
CA SER A 123 17.83 -4.81 -8.14
C SER A 123 16.42 -4.30 -8.26
N GLY A 124 16.06 -3.33 -7.42
CA GLY A 124 14.80 -2.64 -7.43
C GLY A 124 14.94 -1.20 -6.98
N THR A 125 13.88 -0.42 -7.14
CA THR A 125 13.79 0.95 -6.65
C THR A 125 12.41 1.17 -6.04
N LEU A 126 12.37 1.66 -4.81
CA LEU A 126 11.16 2.13 -4.16
C LEU A 126 11.17 3.66 -4.14
N VAL A 127 10.12 4.27 -4.66
CA VAL A 127 9.91 5.73 -4.64
C VAL A 127 8.92 6.08 -3.56
N VAL A 128 9.35 6.86 -2.58
CA VAL A 128 8.50 7.35 -1.49
C VAL A 128 8.14 8.81 -1.77
N LYS A 129 6.86 9.11 -1.92
CA LYS A 129 6.33 10.46 -2.08
C LYS A 129 5.95 11.06 -0.73
N PRO A 130 5.96 12.43 -0.62
CA PRO A 130 5.45 13.13 0.56
C PRO A 130 4.01 12.77 0.90
#